data_46ff1b184a18a4de9fdbafb5e181437b
#
_entry.id   46ff1b184a18a4de9fdbafb5e181437b
#
_cell.length_a   1.000
_cell.length_b   1.000
_cell.length_c   1.000
_cell.angle_alpha   90.00
_cell.angle_beta   90.00
_cell.angle_gamma   90.00
#
_symmetry.space_group_name_H-M   'P 1'
#
loop_
_entity.id
_entity.type
_entity.pdbx_description
1 polymer ?
#
loop_
_entity_poly.entity_id
_entity_poly.type
_entity_poly.pdbx_seq_one_letter_code
_entity_poly.pdbx_strand_id
1 'polypeptide(L)'
;MEILSKEEKFARLKLTRSESIGVRLFWRLIKKYSSAVESLEILKDHSRKYKICEDSVVEKEIENTKKLGAEFVFFEDELYPPLLREVVDAPPVLTFLGRREKLAEFNKRNLISIVGARNSSIMANKLCRQIAEDLGRNDVVIVSGMARGIDSEAHKASIATGTISVLASGVDVIYPPENKKLYESIKENGIIFAEMPLGTAPQGHLFPKRNRIIAGLSSGTVIIEAAKQSGSLITAKCALEYNRDIFVVPGFPLDVKSEGGNNLLKQGAILTLSSQDILDYIFPHKAIQEKLLLDNTSVSFESEPEEIHEKILNLLSFTPITIDELVSTLGVSLQKVLPILMELEIENKIVRLSGQRVSLING
;
A
#
# COMPACT_ATOMS: atom_id res chain seq x y z
N MET A 1 2.24 23.14 17.05
CA MET A 1 2.97 22.13 17.84
C MET A 1 4.20 22.76 18.41
N GLU A 2 4.55 22.44 19.64
CA GLU A 2 5.73 22.99 20.32
C GLU A 2 7.00 22.34 19.74
N ILE A 3 7.99 23.15 19.37
CA ILE A 3 9.25 22.63 18.81
C ILE A 3 10.04 22.00 19.96
N LEU A 4 10.32 20.70 19.87
CA LEU A 4 11.13 20.02 20.88
C LEU A 4 12.55 20.61 20.97
N SER A 5 13.01 20.85 22.19
CA SER A 5 14.40 21.25 22.45
C SER A 5 15.39 20.13 22.04
N LYS A 6 16.64 20.47 21.85
CA LYS A 6 17.69 19.48 21.56
C LYS A 6 17.83 18.44 22.68
N GLU A 7 17.69 18.89 23.92
CA GLU A 7 17.74 18.04 25.11
C GLU A 7 16.58 17.05 25.14
N GLU A 8 15.36 17.51 24.88
CA GLU A 8 14.17 16.64 24.82
C GLU A 8 14.27 15.63 23.67
N LYS A 9 14.77 16.02 22.48
CA LYS A 9 15.01 15.12 21.36
C LYS A 9 16.03 14.02 21.71
N PHE A 10 17.12 14.40 22.38
CA PHE A 10 18.11 13.45 22.89
C PHE A 10 17.50 12.49 23.91
N ALA A 11 16.77 13.02 24.89
CA ALA A 11 16.11 12.24 25.92
C ALA A 11 15.08 11.25 25.33
N ARG A 12 14.29 11.66 24.34
CA ARG A 12 13.35 10.78 23.64
C ARG A 12 14.05 9.66 22.90
N LEU A 13 15.14 9.96 22.19
CA LEU A 13 15.93 8.92 21.52
C LEU A 13 16.49 7.95 22.55
N LYS A 14 17.10 8.46 23.63
CA LYS A 14 17.63 7.64 24.74
C LYS A 14 16.56 6.74 25.35
N LEU A 15 15.37 7.29 25.60
CA LEU A 15 14.25 6.55 26.17
C LEU A 15 13.78 5.41 25.23
N THR A 16 13.70 5.68 23.92
CA THR A 16 13.30 4.66 22.91
C THR A 16 14.37 3.57 22.71
N ARG A 17 15.62 3.84 23.05
CA ARG A 17 16.74 2.89 22.97
C ARG A 17 16.97 2.12 24.27
N SER A 18 16.25 2.48 25.34
CA SER A 18 16.34 1.81 26.63
C SER A 18 15.64 0.47 26.65
N GLU A 19 16.26 -0.54 27.28
CA GLU A 19 15.68 -1.89 27.39
C GLU A 19 14.36 -1.84 28.20
N SER A 20 13.40 -2.66 27.79
CA SER A 20 12.07 -2.78 28.41
C SER A 20 11.15 -1.54 28.25
N ILE A 21 11.56 -0.52 27.48
CA ILE A 21 10.73 0.62 27.17
C ILE A 21 10.22 0.51 25.73
N GLY A 22 9.06 -0.12 25.59
CA GLY A 22 8.35 -0.15 24.29
C GLY A 22 7.49 1.09 24.07
N VAL A 23 6.99 1.27 22.86
CA VAL A 23 6.21 2.46 22.44
C VAL A 23 5.07 2.81 23.39
N ARG A 24 4.28 1.82 23.85
CA ARG A 24 3.16 2.05 24.79
C ARG A 24 3.62 2.58 26.14
N LEU A 25 4.75 2.07 26.66
CA LEU A 25 5.31 2.57 27.90
C LEU A 25 5.91 3.96 27.70
N PHE A 26 6.59 4.21 26.59
CA PHE A 26 7.09 5.54 26.23
C PHE A 26 5.98 6.58 26.32
N TRP A 27 4.88 6.38 25.61
CA TRP A 27 3.74 7.33 25.62
C TRP A 27 3.09 7.49 27.00
N ARG A 28 3.05 6.41 27.78
CA ARG A 28 2.57 6.49 29.17
C ARG A 28 3.49 7.35 30.04
N LEU A 29 4.80 7.26 29.86
CA LEU A 29 5.77 8.07 30.59
C LEU A 29 5.66 9.56 30.19
N ILE A 30 5.64 9.84 28.88
CA ILE A 30 5.44 11.21 28.40
C ILE A 30 4.12 11.81 28.92
N LYS A 31 3.04 11.05 28.88
CA LYS A 31 1.74 11.53 29.41
C LYS A 31 1.77 11.80 30.91
N LYS A 32 2.54 11.02 31.66
CA LYS A 32 2.61 11.14 33.12
C LYS A 32 3.56 12.24 33.59
N TYR A 33 4.68 12.42 32.91
CA TYR A 33 5.79 13.28 33.34
C TYR A 33 6.04 14.45 32.40
N SER A 34 5.22 14.64 31.39
CA SER A 34 5.24 15.73 30.40
C SER A 34 6.46 15.79 29.49
N SER A 35 7.59 15.21 29.86
CA SER A 35 8.82 15.20 29.05
C SER A 35 9.60 13.88 29.17
N ALA A 36 10.47 13.60 28.19
CA ALA A 36 11.39 12.48 28.25
C ALA A 36 12.54 12.74 29.21
N VAL A 37 12.93 13.99 29.38
CA VAL A 37 13.97 14.40 30.34
C VAL A 37 13.52 14.04 31.76
N GLU A 38 12.35 14.49 32.19
CA GLU A 38 11.80 14.17 33.50
C GLU A 38 11.54 12.67 33.68
N SER A 39 11.06 11.99 32.62
CA SER A 39 10.87 10.54 32.64
C SER A 39 12.15 9.79 32.91
N LEU A 40 13.27 10.20 32.29
CA LEU A 40 14.60 9.58 32.50
C LEU A 40 15.12 9.82 33.92
N GLU A 41 14.92 11.01 34.49
CA GLU A 41 15.30 11.32 35.87
C GLU A 41 14.63 10.36 36.85
N ILE A 42 13.31 10.18 36.75
CA ILE A 42 12.54 9.31 37.64
C ILE A 42 12.92 7.83 37.41
N LEU A 43 13.22 7.42 36.18
CA LEU A 43 13.60 6.04 35.88
C LEU A 43 14.99 5.67 36.42
N LYS A 44 15.87 6.64 36.73
CA LYS A 44 17.16 6.37 37.40
C LYS A 44 16.95 5.67 38.74
N ASP A 45 15.94 6.07 39.49
CA ASP A 45 15.57 5.46 40.79
C ASP A 45 15.01 4.02 40.63
N HIS A 46 14.62 3.64 39.44
CA HIS A 46 14.06 2.33 39.09
C HIS A 46 15.01 1.48 38.23
N SER A 47 16.31 1.69 38.32
CA SER A 47 17.36 1.02 37.52
C SER A 47 17.33 -0.51 37.56
N ARG A 48 16.77 -1.12 38.61
CA ARG A 48 16.56 -2.60 38.70
C ARG A 48 15.53 -3.11 37.66
N LYS A 49 14.61 -2.26 37.21
CA LYS A 49 13.53 -2.64 36.30
C LYS A 49 13.77 -2.18 34.85
N TYR A 50 14.42 -1.05 34.69
CA TYR A 50 14.64 -0.43 33.41
C TYR A 50 16.13 -0.15 33.21
N LYS A 51 16.71 -0.77 32.19
CA LYS A 51 18.11 -0.51 31.83
C LYS A 51 18.14 0.63 30.83
N ILE A 52 18.42 1.83 31.37
CA ILE A 52 18.49 3.05 30.55
C ILE A 52 19.70 3.00 29.63
N CYS A 53 19.50 3.34 28.37
CA CYS A 53 20.55 3.44 27.37
C CYS A 53 21.61 4.47 27.80
N GLU A 54 22.89 4.18 27.58
CA GLU A 54 23.98 5.11 27.85
C GLU A 54 24.01 6.27 26.86
N ASP A 55 24.44 7.45 27.33
CA ASP A 55 24.52 8.66 26.49
C ASP A 55 25.45 8.45 25.30
N SER A 56 26.59 7.80 25.54
CA SER A 56 27.60 7.46 24.52
C SER A 56 27.02 6.65 23.34
N VAL A 57 26.04 5.77 23.61
CA VAL A 57 25.37 4.95 22.58
C VAL A 57 24.48 5.83 21.73
N VAL A 58 23.73 6.75 22.37
CA VAL A 58 22.82 7.67 21.67
C VAL A 58 23.63 8.69 20.85
N GLU A 59 24.68 9.25 21.40
CA GLU A 59 25.58 10.18 20.70
C GLU A 59 26.20 9.54 19.46
N LYS A 60 26.68 8.30 19.59
CA LYS A 60 27.23 7.51 18.47
C LYS A 60 26.18 7.22 17.41
N GLU A 61 24.93 6.92 17.80
CA GLU A 61 23.83 6.71 16.87
C GLU A 61 23.52 8.00 16.09
N ILE A 62 23.48 9.16 16.78
CA ILE A 62 23.26 10.47 16.15
C ILE A 62 24.37 10.78 15.14
N GLU A 63 25.61 10.57 15.52
CA GLU A 63 26.76 10.81 14.65
C GLU A 63 26.73 9.91 13.40
N ASN A 64 26.49 8.62 13.60
CA ASN A 64 26.44 7.64 12.50
C ASN A 64 25.24 7.88 11.57
N THR A 65 24.07 8.25 12.11
CA THR A 65 22.90 8.64 11.32
C THR A 65 23.22 9.81 10.41
N LYS A 66 23.89 10.84 10.94
CA LYS A 66 24.33 11.99 10.16
C LYS A 66 25.37 11.61 9.09
N LYS A 67 26.35 10.76 9.41
CA LYS A 67 27.35 10.26 8.44
C LYS A 67 26.72 9.49 7.29
N LEU A 68 25.64 8.75 7.55
CA LEU A 68 24.87 8.01 6.55
C LEU A 68 24.05 8.92 5.62
N GLY A 69 23.86 10.20 6.00
CA GLY A 69 22.94 11.11 5.35
C GLY A 69 21.47 10.84 5.68
N ALA A 70 21.23 10.13 6.79
CA ALA A 70 19.89 9.90 7.32
C ALA A 70 19.55 10.94 8.40
N GLU A 71 18.26 11.09 8.69
CA GLU A 71 17.77 12.02 9.70
C GLU A 71 16.78 11.33 10.64
N PHE A 72 16.68 11.86 11.87
CA PHE A 72 15.58 11.50 12.77
C PHE A 72 14.40 12.43 12.53
N VAL A 73 13.21 11.85 12.56
CA VAL A 73 11.95 12.59 12.64
C VAL A 73 11.21 12.19 13.91
N PHE A 74 10.91 13.17 14.75
CA PHE A 74 10.21 13.00 16.01
C PHE A 74 8.72 13.21 15.82
N PHE A 75 7.91 12.61 16.66
CA PHE A 75 6.45 12.66 16.59
C PHE A 75 5.89 14.09 16.48
N GLU A 76 6.52 15.07 17.14
CA GLU A 76 6.13 16.48 17.13
C GLU A 76 6.69 17.29 15.96
N ASP A 77 7.64 16.73 15.20
CA ASP A 77 8.21 17.41 14.05
C ASP A 77 7.16 17.55 12.94
N GLU A 78 7.17 18.64 12.21
CA GLU A 78 6.27 18.91 11.09
C GLU A 78 6.35 17.82 9.99
N LEU A 79 7.54 17.29 9.78
CA LEU A 79 7.79 16.22 8.81
C LEU A 79 7.31 14.83 9.25
N TYR A 80 6.86 14.68 10.50
CA TYR A 80 6.32 13.39 10.93
C TYR A 80 5.02 13.07 10.17
N PRO A 81 4.89 11.85 9.59
CA PRO A 81 3.74 11.53 8.75
C PRO A 81 2.40 11.73 9.46
N PRO A 82 1.47 12.51 8.89
CA PRO A 82 0.22 12.90 9.56
C PRO A 82 -0.63 11.70 9.99
N LEU A 83 -0.86 10.75 9.07
CA LEU A 83 -1.66 9.56 9.35
C LEU A 83 -1.03 8.67 10.42
N LEU A 84 0.30 8.55 10.44
CA LEU A 84 1.00 7.77 11.46
C LEU A 84 0.91 8.43 12.86
N ARG A 85 0.72 9.74 12.93
CA ARG A 85 0.52 10.44 14.20
C ARG A 85 -0.81 10.11 14.87
N GLU A 86 -1.80 9.70 14.10
CA GLU A 86 -3.14 9.37 14.60
C GLU A 86 -3.23 8.00 15.30
N VAL A 87 -2.25 7.11 15.09
CA VAL A 87 -2.31 5.76 15.63
C VAL A 87 -1.86 5.71 17.10
N VAL A 88 -2.50 4.85 17.88
CA VAL A 88 -2.31 4.76 19.34
C VAL A 88 -0.89 4.36 19.77
N ASP A 89 -0.16 3.68 18.92
CA ASP A 89 1.21 3.22 19.14
C ASP A 89 2.18 3.81 18.11
N ALA A 90 1.96 5.07 17.71
CA ALA A 90 2.84 5.82 16.84
C ALA A 90 4.30 5.78 17.34
N PRO A 91 5.29 5.51 16.47
CA PRO A 91 6.69 5.57 16.85
C PRO A 91 7.07 6.95 17.36
N PRO A 92 7.66 7.10 18.56
CA PRO A 92 8.07 8.42 19.04
C PRO A 92 9.16 9.06 18.18
N VAL A 93 9.99 8.22 17.57
CA VAL A 93 11.10 8.60 16.69
C VAL A 93 11.19 7.59 15.56
N LEU A 94 11.36 8.09 14.34
CA LEU A 94 11.74 7.31 13.17
C LEU A 94 13.06 7.84 12.60
N THR A 95 13.88 6.96 12.10
CA THR A 95 15.00 7.32 11.23
C THR A 95 14.50 7.27 9.78
N PHE A 96 14.81 8.28 8.98
CA PHE A 96 14.52 8.22 7.56
C PHE A 96 15.76 8.48 6.70
N LEU A 97 15.76 7.89 5.53
CA LEU A 97 16.76 8.06 4.49
C LEU A 97 16.04 8.44 3.19
N GLY A 98 16.50 9.49 2.55
CA GLY A 98 15.89 10.13 1.39
C GLY A 98 15.91 11.65 1.53
N ARG A 99 15.35 12.36 0.55
CA ARG A 99 15.35 13.83 0.57
C ARG A 99 14.21 14.37 1.42
N ARG A 100 14.52 15.33 2.27
CA ARG A 100 13.59 15.99 3.20
C ARG A 100 12.40 16.63 2.47
N GLU A 101 12.65 17.26 1.31
CA GLU A 101 11.64 17.88 0.48
C GLU A 101 10.63 16.85 -0.06
N LYS A 102 11.13 15.66 -0.41
CA LYS A 102 10.27 14.54 -0.85
C LYS A 102 9.37 14.04 0.27
N LEU A 103 9.89 13.93 1.49
CA LEU A 103 9.07 13.54 2.63
C LEU A 103 7.97 14.58 2.88
N ALA A 104 8.30 15.88 2.81
CA ALA A 104 7.32 16.96 2.95
C ALA A 104 6.25 16.94 1.84
N GLU A 105 6.64 16.61 0.61
CA GLU A 105 5.73 16.42 -0.51
C GLU A 105 4.81 15.22 -0.28
N PHE A 106 5.38 14.07 0.07
CA PHE A 106 4.62 12.83 0.27
C PHE A 106 3.61 12.95 1.41
N ASN A 107 3.92 13.70 2.46
CA ASN A 107 3.01 13.96 3.57
C ASN A 107 1.74 14.74 3.17
N LYS A 108 1.71 15.35 1.99
CA LYS A 108 0.54 16.08 1.44
C LYS A 108 -0.31 15.23 0.50
N ARG A 109 0.18 14.06 0.12
CA ARG A 109 -0.48 13.15 -0.84
C ARG A 109 -1.22 12.03 -0.11
N ASN A 110 -2.11 11.35 -0.83
CA ASN A 110 -2.70 10.11 -0.31
C ASN A 110 -1.66 8.99 -0.30
N LEU A 111 -1.63 8.23 0.77
CA LEU A 111 -0.74 7.09 0.93
C LEU A 111 -1.56 5.80 0.99
N ILE A 112 -1.23 4.84 0.15
CA ILE A 112 -1.83 3.50 0.13
C ILE A 112 -0.73 2.47 0.33
N SER A 113 -0.92 1.55 1.27
CA SER A 113 0.01 0.44 1.42
C SER A 113 -0.38 -0.74 0.52
N ILE A 114 0.62 -1.39 -0.08
CA ILE A 114 0.45 -2.61 -0.86
C ILE A 114 1.34 -3.68 -0.24
N VAL A 115 0.73 -4.77 0.21
CA VAL A 115 1.44 -5.90 0.82
C VAL A 115 0.86 -7.24 0.35
N GLY A 116 1.64 -8.31 0.45
CA GLY A 116 1.15 -9.61 0.01
C GLY A 116 2.14 -10.75 0.18
N ALA A 117 2.03 -11.76 -0.68
CA ALA A 117 2.87 -12.94 -0.66
C ALA A 117 4.33 -12.62 -0.99
N ARG A 118 5.27 -13.20 -0.23
CA ARG A 118 6.71 -13.14 -0.52
C ARG A 118 7.11 -14.03 -1.70
N ASN A 119 6.34 -15.08 -1.94
CA ASN A 119 6.46 -15.98 -3.08
C ASN A 119 5.20 -15.87 -3.94
N SER A 120 5.00 -14.69 -4.52
CA SER A 120 3.82 -14.34 -5.30
C SER A 120 3.84 -14.98 -6.69
N SER A 121 2.66 -15.21 -7.25
CA SER A 121 2.49 -15.68 -8.62
C SER A 121 2.88 -14.60 -9.64
N ILE A 122 3.16 -15.02 -10.89
CA ILE A 122 3.47 -14.09 -11.99
C ILE A 122 2.29 -13.14 -12.23
N MET A 123 1.06 -13.65 -12.17
CA MET A 123 -0.14 -12.84 -12.37
C MET A 123 -0.36 -11.83 -11.25
N ALA A 124 -0.14 -12.22 -9.99
CA ALA A 124 -0.20 -11.32 -8.85
C ALA A 124 0.86 -10.20 -8.95
N ASN A 125 2.06 -10.53 -9.41
CA ASN A 125 3.11 -9.54 -9.65
C ASN A 125 2.73 -8.55 -10.76
N LYS A 126 2.14 -9.03 -11.84
CA LYS A 126 1.66 -8.19 -12.95
C LYS A 126 0.56 -7.23 -12.46
N LEU A 127 -0.44 -7.75 -11.76
CA LEU A 127 -1.54 -6.95 -11.24
C LEU A 127 -1.05 -5.95 -10.17
N CYS A 128 -0.13 -6.36 -9.29
CA CYS A 128 0.50 -5.48 -8.32
C CYS A 128 1.17 -4.27 -8.98
N ARG A 129 1.97 -4.51 -10.04
CA ARG A 129 2.60 -3.43 -10.80
C ARG A 129 1.56 -2.50 -11.40
N GLN A 130 0.57 -3.03 -12.08
CA GLN A 130 -0.50 -2.24 -12.70
C GLN A 130 -1.21 -1.37 -11.67
N ILE A 131 -1.66 -1.93 -10.55
CA ILE A 131 -2.30 -1.17 -9.47
C ILE A 131 -1.37 -0.08 -8.94
N ALA A 132 -0.10 -0.40 -8.65
CA ALA A 132 0.85 0.56 -8.10
C ALA A 132 1.19 1.70 -9.08
N GLU A 133 1.35 1.40 -10.39
CA GLU A 133 1.56 2.40 -11.42
C GLU A 133 0.36 3.34 -11.58
N ASP A 134 -0.84 2.78 -11.66
CA ASP A 134 -2.06 3.55 -11.84
C ASP A 134 -2.35 4.45 -10.64
N LEU A 135 -2.19 3.93 -9.40
CA LEU A 135 -2.29 4.72 -8.19
C LEU A 135 -1.25 5.86 -8.19
N GLY A 136 -0.01 5.55 -8.56
CA GLY A 136 1.04 6.56 -8.66
C GLY A 136 0.75 7.67 -9.67
N ARG A 137 0.17 7.34 -10.83
CA ARG A 137 -0.28 8.33 -11.84
C ARG A 137 -1.41 9.22 -11.33
N ASN A 138 -2.18 8.74 -10.36
CA ASN A 138 -3.26 9.49 -9.70
C ASN A 138 -2.82 10.14 -8.37
N ASP A 139 -1.54 10.49 -8.26
CA ASP A 139 -0.98 11.22 -7.11
C ASP A 139 -1.07 10.47 -5.76
N VAL A 140 -1.05 9.14 -5.80
CA VAL A 140 -0.98 8.30 -4.60
C VAL A 140 0.45 7.80 -4.39
N VAL A 141 0.96 7.92 -3.16
CA VAL A 141 2.26 7.38 -2.76
C VAL A 141 2.08 5.94 -2.27
N ILE A 142 2.90 5.03 -2.77
CA ILE A 142 2.84 3.61 -2.39
C ILE A 142 3.73 3.34 -1.19
N VAL A 143 3.15 2.74 -0.14
CA VAL A 143 3.88 2.33 1.08
C VAL A 143 4.02 0.82 1.09
N SER A 144 5.20 0.28 1.35
CA SER A 144 5.41 -1.16 1.51
C SER A 144 6.65 -1.49 2.36
N GLY A 145 6.97 -2.77 2.48
CA GLY A 145 7.94 -3.26 3.44
C GLY A 145 9.24 -3.82 2.88
N MET A 146 9.58 -3.60 1.62
CA MET A 146 10.80 -4.10 0.99
C MET A 146 10.94 -5.64 0.98
N ALA A 147 9.90 -6.41 1.32
CA ALA A 147 9.97 -7.87 1.25
C ALA A 147 10.06 -8.36 -0.19
N ARG A 148 10.40 -9.66 -0.40
CA ARG A 148 10.27 -10.30 -1.71
C ARG A 148 8.83 -10.25 -2.21
N GLY A 149 8.61 -10.51 -3.49
CA GLY A 149 7.29 -10.65 -4.09
C GLY A 149 6.53 -9.32 -4.15
N ILE A 150 5.32 -9.27 -3.64
CA ILE A 150 4.40 -8.14 -3.79
C ILE A 150 5.02 -6.81 -3.35
N ASP A 151 5.66 -6.76 -2.17
CA ASP A 151 6.27 -5.52 -1.67
C ASP A 151 7.29 -4.94 -2.66
N SER A 152 8.21 -5.80 -3.17
CA SER A 152 9.24 -5.35 -4.11
C SER A 152 8.66 -4.94 -5.46
N GLU A 153 7.61 -5.60 -5.94
CA GLU A 153 6.95 -5.24 -7.19
C GLU A 153 6.18 -3.91 -7.06
N ALA A 154 5.51 -3.69 -5.94
CA ALA A 154 4.85 -2.43 -5.65
C ALA A 154 5.85 -1.26 -5.64
N HIS A 155 6.99 -1.41 -4.96
CA HIS A 155 8.03 -0.39 -4.95
C HIS A 155 8.61 -0.12 -6.35
N LYS A 156 8.98 -1.18 -7.11
CA LYS A 156 9.52 -1.02 -8.47
C LYS A 156 8.59 -0.22 -9.38
N ALA A 157 7.31 -0.49 -9.30
CA ALA A 157 6.28 0.16 -10.12
C ALA A 157 6.05 1.63 -9.74
N SER A 158 6.34 2.02 -8.49
CA SER A 158 6.04 3.36 -7.96
C SER A 158 7.28 4.24 -7.71
N ILE A 159 8.50 3.80 -8.07
CA ILE A 159 9.73 4.62 -7.88
C ILE A 159 9.62 6.00 -8.53
N ALA A 160 9.07 6.07 -9.74
CA ALA A 160 8.98 7.32 -10.50
C ALA A 160 7.90 8.27 -9.95
N THR A 161 6.84 7.75 -9.34
CA THR A 161 5.66 8.50 -8.90
C THR A 161 5.64 8.78 -7.40
N GLY A 162 6.31 7.96 -6.60
CA GLY A 162 6.46 8.10 -5.17
C GLY A 162 6.28 6.79 -4.41
N THR A 163 7.28 6.44 -3.60
CA THR A 163 7.23 5.25 -2.76
C THR A 163 7.93 5.46 -1.42
N ILE A 164 7.35 4.86 -0.37
CA ILE A 164 7.89 4.85 0.99
C ILE A 164 8.11 3.40 1.40
N SER A 165 9.34 3.05 1.73
CA SER A 165 9.68 1.75 2.30
C SER A 165 9.83 1.85 3.81
N VAL A 166 9.28 0.88 4.54
CA VAL A 166 9.52 0.75 5.98
C VAL A 166 10.34 -0.51 6.21
N LEU A 167 11.45 -0.42 6.96
CA LEU A 167 12.32 -1.57 7.24
C LEU A 167 12.06 -2.14 8.63
N ALA A 168 12.27 -3.46 8.77
CA ALA A 168 12.24 -4.18 10.05
C ALA A 168 13.63 -4.30 10.70
N SER A 169 14.60 -3.53 10.20
CA SER A 169 16.00 -3.45 10.58
C SER A 169 16.40 -2.00 10.81
N GLY A 170 17.66 -1.73 11.10
CA GLY A 170 18.21 -0.38 10.96
C GLY A 170 18.07 0.11 9.52
N VAL A 171 17.95 1.43 9.33
CA VAL A 171 17.79 2.02 7.99
C VAL A 171 18.96 1.72 7.07
N ASP A 172 20.13 1.43 7.62
CA ASP A 172 21.39 1.07 6.95
C ASP A 172 21.53 -0.44 6.63
N VAL A 173 20.61 -1.28 7.10
CA VAL A 173 20.68 -2.74 6.93
C VAL A 173 19.70 -3.20 5.86
N ILE A 174 20.23 -3.55 4.69
CA ILE A 174 19.44 -3.98 3.54
C ILE A 174 18.95 -5.42 3.70
N TYR A 175 17.65 -5.60 3.72
CA TYR A 175 17.04 -6.92 3.77
C TYR A 175 15.73 -6.96 2.96
N PRO A 176 15.53 -7.97 2.11
CA PRO A 176 16.46 -9.05 1.79
C PRO A 176 17.62 -8.56 0.89
N PRO A 177 18.78 -9.27 0.87
CA PRO A 177 19.97 -8.80 0.13
C PRO A 177 19.76 -8.62 -1.39
N GLU A 178 18.90 -9.42 -2.00
CA GLU A 178 18.56 -9.33 -3.41
C GLU A 178 17.87 -8.02 -3.80
N ASN A 179 17.25 -7.33 -2.84
CA ASN A 179 16.60 -6.02 -3.05
C ASN A 179 17.58 -4.83 -2.92
N LYS A 180 18.90 -5.07 -2.92
CA LYS A 180 19.91 -4.00 -2.81
C LYS A 180 19.72 -2.90 -3.87
N LYS A 181 19.53 -3.27 -5.13
CA LYS A 181 19.32 -2.28 -6.21
C LYS A 181 18.02 -1.48 -5.99
N LEU A 182 16.97 -2.14 -5.52
CA LEU A 182 15.71 -1.50 -5.20
C LEU A 182 15.86 -0.52 -4.02
N TYR A 183 16.59 -0.92 -2.97
CA TYR A 183 16.90 -0.07 -1.85
C TYR A 183 17.61 1.22 -2.27
N GLU A 184 18.67 1.12 -3.10
CA GLU A 184 19.39 2.30 -3.59
C GLU A 184 18.48 3.20 -4.44
N SER A 185 17.64 2.61 -5.30
CA SER A 185 16.67 3.37 -6.09
C SER A 185 15.65 4.11 -5.23
N ILE A 186 15.16 3.50 -4.14
CA ILE A 186 14.23 4.15 -3.21
C ILE A 186 14.93 5.24 -2.39
N LYS A 187 16.17 5.00 -1.98
CA LYS A 187 16.99 6.00 -1.28
C LYS A 187 17.13 7.29 -2.09
N GLU A 188 17.29 7.18 -3.41
CA GLU A 188 17.44 8.32 -4.32
C GLU A 188 16.09 8.99 -4.66
N ASN A 189 15.05 8.18 -4.88
CA ASN A 189 13.79 8.62 -5.48
C ASN A 189 12.56 8.52 -4.57
N GLY A 190 12.69 7.98 -3.38
CA GLY A 190 11.62 7.77 -2.40
C GLY A 190 12.06 8.12 -0.99
N ILE A 191 11.44 7.45 -0.02
CA ILE A 191 11.78 7.55 1.40
C ILE A 191 11.90 6.13 1.99
N ILE A 192 12.90 5.91 2.84
CA ILE A 192 13.07 4.70 3.62
C ILE A 192 12.95 5.06 5.10
N PHE A 193 12.02 4.43 5.81
CA PHE A 193 11.86 4.57 7.26
C PHE A 193 12.35 3.35 8.02
N ALA A 194 12.90 3.56 9.20
CA ALA A 194 13.15 2.53 10.21
C ALA A 194 12.86 3.06 11.62
N GLU A 195 12.29 2.21 12.48
CA GLU A 195 12.11 2.48 13.91
C GLU A 195 13.33 2.00 14.71
N MET A 196 14.02 0.99 14.19
CA MET A 196 15.17 0.36 14.86
C MET A 196 16.44 1.18 14.69
N PRO A 197 17.35 1.14 15.68
CA PRO A 197 18.66 1.81 15.58
C PRO A 197 19.49 1.28 14.41
N LEU A 198 20.45 2.09 13.96
CA LEU A 198 21.42 1.69 12.94
C LEU A 198 22.13 0.38 13.32
N GLY A 199 22.44 -0.41 12.31
CA GLY A 199 23.11 -1.72 12.49
C GLY A 199 22.21 -2.84 13.02
N THR A 200 20.93 -2.55 13.31
CA THR A 200 20.00 -3.61 13.77
C THR A 200 19.74 -4.61 12.65
N ALA A 201 20.14 -5.86 12.86
CA ALA A 201 19.85 -6.95 11.95
C ALA A 201 18.35 -7.30 11.93
N PRO A 202 17.80 -7.77 10.79
CA PRO A 202 16.42 -8.20 10.72
C PRO A 202 16.19 -9.45 11.55
N GLN A 203 15.15 -9.43 12.39
CA GLN A 203 14.78 -10.55 13.27
C GLN A 203 13.27 -10.80 13.14
N GLY A 204 12.85 -12.07 13.30
CA GLY A 204 11.46 -12.48 13.08
C GLY A 204 10.41 -11.63 13.80
N HIS A 205 10.68 -11.27 15.06
CA HIS A 205 9.76 -10.46 15.88
C HIS A 205 9.71 -8.97 15.51
N LEU A 206 10.64 -8.47 14.68
CA LEU A 206 10.66 -7.07 14.24
C LEU A 206 9.74 -6.83 13.04
N PHE A 207 9.44 -7.86 12.23
CA PHE A 207 8.53 -7.72 11.09
C PHE A 207 7.11 -7.33 11.50
N PRO A 208 6.48 -7.98 12.49
CA PRO A 208 5.18 -7.53 13.00
C PRO A 208 5.20 -6.11 13.56
N LYS A 209 6.29 -5.73 14.28
CA LYS A 209 6.44 -4.37 14.79
C LYS A 209 6.50 -3.34 13.66
N ARG A 210 7.21 -3.63 12.57
CA ARG A 210 7.30 -2.78 11.41
C ARG A 210 5.96 -2.67 10.66
N ASN A 211 5.22 -3.78 10.53
CA ASN A 211 3.98 -3.82 9.75
C ASN A 211 2.92 -2.83 10.26
N ARG A 212 2.88 -2.54 11.56
CA ARG A 212 2.00 -1.50 12.11
C ARG A 212 2.32 -0.10 11.56
N ILE A 213 3.60 0.16 11.26
CA ILE A 213 4.02 1.45 10.69
C ILE A 213 3.57 1.56 9.23
N ILE A 214 3.64 0.46 8.46
CA ILE A 214 3.11 0.42 7.09
C ILE A 214 1.61 0.75 7.09
N ALA A 215 0.83 0.06 7.94
CA ALA A 215 -0.60 0.30 8.08
C ALA A 215 -0.90 1.73 8.56
N GLY A 216 -0.15 2.22 9.56
CA GLY A 216 -0.34 3.54 10.15
C GLY A 216 0.01 4.71 9.22
N LEU A 217 0.92 4.52 8.27
CA LEU A 217 1.28 5.52 7.26
C LEU A 217 0.19 5.73 6.20
N SER A 218 -0.72 4.78 6.03
CA SER A 218 -1.59 4.70 4.86
C SER A 218 -3.05 4.87 5.24
N SER A 219 -3.86 5.47 4.36
CA SER A 219 -5.31 5.55 4.51
C SER A 219 -6.00 4.20 4.26
N GLY A 220 -5.36 3.32 3.49
CA GLY A 220 -5.83 1.97 3.22
C GLY A 220 -4.70 1.00 2.88
N THR A 221 -4.98 -0.28 2.98
CA THR A 221 -4.02 -1.36 2.74
C THR A 221 -4.56 -2.34 1.70
N VAL A 222 -3.82 -2.49 0.59
CA VAL A 222 -4.12 -3.47 -0.47
C VAL A 222 -3.42 -4.78 -0.16
N ILE A 223 -4.19 -5.86 -0.14
CA ILE A 223 -3.71 -7.23 0.07
C ILE A 223 -3.75 -7.99 -1.25
N ILE A 224 -2.60 -8.46 -1.72
CA ILE A 224 -2.46 -9.26 -2.94
C ILE A 224 -1.81 -10.58 -2.59
N GLU A 225 -2.52 -11.69 -2.82
CA GLU A 225 -2.11 -13.03 -2.41
C GLU A 225 -1.68 -13.14 -0.94
N ALA A 226 -2.58 -13.54 -0.09
CA ALA A 226 -2.32 -13.81 1.31
C ALA A 226 -2.83 -15.20 1.71
N ALA A 227 -1.93 -16.13 1.99
CA ALA A 227 -2.28 -17.39 2.62
C ALA A 227 -2.78 -17.17 4.06
N LYS A 228 -3.47 -18.15 4.64
CA LYS A 228 -4.07 -18.08 5.99
C LYS A 228 -3.12 -17.63 7.11
N GLN A 229 -1.83 -17.94 7.00
CA GLN A 229 -0.80 -17.56 7.99
C GLN A 229 0.18 -16.53 7.43
N SER A 230 -0.22 -15.75 6.43
CA SER A 230 0.64 -14.74 5.82
C SER A 230 0.92 -13.60 6.78
N GLY A 231 2.18 -13.13 6.79
CA GLY A 231 2.57 -11.92 7.52
C GLY A 231 1.85 -10.65 7.06
N SER A 232 1.34 -10.61 5.81
CA SER A 232 0.53 -9.50 5.29
C SER A 232 -0.81 -9.36 6.00
N LEU A 233 -1.36 -10.47 6.55
CA LEU A 233 -2.58 -10.41 7.37
C LEU A 233 -2.35 -9.68 8.71
N ILE A 234 -1.11 -9.64 9.21
CA ILE A 234 -0.77 -8.83 10.39
C ILE A 234 -0.90 -7.35 10.05
N THR A 235 -0.46 -6.94 8.85
CA THR A 235 -0.63 -5.56 8.37
C THR A 235 -2.10 -5.20 8.23
N ALA A 236 -2.92 -6.10 7.66
CA ALA A 236 -4.36 -5.92 7.55
C ALA A 236 -5.02 -5.75 8.93
N LYS A 237 -4.62 -6.57 9.92
CA LYS A 237 -5.12 -6.44 11.29
C LYS A 237 -4.76 -5.09 11.90
N CYS A 238 -3.51 -4.63 11.75
CA CYS A 238 -3.11 -3.29 12.21
C CYS A 238 -3.91 -2.18 11.51
N ALA A 239 -4.16 -2.31 10.20
CA ALA A 239 -4.97 -1.35 9.47
C ALA A 239 -6.39 -1.24 10.05
N LEU A 240 -7.06 -2.37 10.34
CA LEU A 240 -8.37 -2.38 11.01
C LEU A 240 -8.32 -1.73 12.40
N GLU A 241 -7.29 -2.04 13.21
CA GLU A 241 -7.12 -1.46 14.54
C GLU A 241 -6.94 0.07 14.51
N TYR A 242 -6.47 0.61 13.36
CA TYR A 242 -6.28 2.04 13.12
C TYR A 242 -7.41 2.70 12.33
N ASN A 243 -8.55 2.00 12.12
CA ASN A 243 -9.66 2.46 11.28
C ASN A 243 -9.22 2.83 9.86
N ARG A 244 -8.35 2.00 9.26
CA ARG A 244 -7.92 2.12 7.87
C ARG A 244 -8.58 1.04 7.01
N ASP A 245 -8.90 1.39 5.78
CA ASP A 245 -9.58 0.50 4.85
C ASP A 245 -8.70 -0.66 4.38
N ILE A 246 -9.33 -1.79 4.11
CA ILE A 246 -8.65 -2.96 3.57
C ILE A 246 -9.24 -3.27 2.20
N PHE A 247 -8.39 -3.22 1.20
CA PHE A 247 -8.64 -3.58 -0.18
C PHE A 247 -8.06 -4.97 -0.45
N VAL A 248 -8.82 -5.88 -1.02
CA VAL A 248 -8.35 -7.24 -1.25
C VAL A 248 -8.57 -7.66 -2.69
N VAL A 249 -7.49 -8.04 -3.34
CA VAL A 249 -7.56 -8.73 -4.62
C VAL A 249 -8.03 -10.17 -4.39
N PRO A 250 -9.18 -10.57 -4.97
CA PRO A 250 -9.70 -11.92 -4.81
C PRO A 250 -8.81 -12.93 -5.54
N GLY A 251 -8.79 -14.14 -5.06
CA GLY A 251 -8.11 -15.22 -5.74
C GLY A 251 -8.98 -16.48 -5.79
N PHE A 252 -8.50 -17.49 -6.52
CA PHE A 252 -9.24 -18.72 -6.70
C PHE A 252 -9.50 -19.42 -5.34
N PRO A 253 -10.74 -19.84 -5.05
CA PRO A 253 -11.12 -20.35 -3.72
C PRO A 253 -10.33 -21.56 -3.23
N LEU A 254 -9.81 -22.38 -4.14
CA LEU A 254 -9.00 -23.57 -3.82
C LEU A 254 -7.47 -23.27 -3.78
N ASP A 255 -7.07 -22.04 -4.08
CA ASP A 255 -5.66 -21.65 -3.99
C ASP A 255 -5.33 -21.25 -2.55
N VAL A 256 -4.40 -21.98 -1.95
CA VAL A 256 -3.90 -21.72 -0.59
C VAL A 256 -3.36 -20.31 -0.43
N LYS A 257 -2.79 -19.73 -1.50
CA LYS A 257 -2.26 -18.34 -1.49
C LYS A 257 -3.36 -17.27 -1.39
N SER A 258 -4.60 -17.64 -1.71
CA SER A 258 -5.74 -16.72 -1.71
C SER A 258 -6.63 -16.86 -0.48
N GLU A 259 -6.45 -17.91 0.33
CA GLU A 259 -7.34 -18.25 1.45
C GLU A 259 -7.48 -17.10 2.46
N GLY A 260 -6.36 -16.48 2.87
CA GLY A 260 -6.36 -15.39 3.84
C GLY A 260 -7.01 -14.12 3.29
N GLY A 261 -6.71 -13.75 2.03
CA GLY A 261 -7.35 -12.63 1.35
C GLY A 261 -8.86 -12.84 1.20
N ASN A 262 -9.28 -13.99 0.68
CA ASN A 262 -10.69 -14.31 0.53
C ASN A 262 -11.45 -14.34 1.87
N ASN A 263 -10.78 -14.70 2.97
CA ASN A 263 -11.38 -14.60 4.30
C ASN A 263 -11.57 -13.14 4.77
N LEU A 264 -10.65 -12.22 4.43
CA LEU A 264 -10.85 -10.80 4.69
C LEU A 264 -12.04 -10.24 3.91
N LEU A 265 -12.25 -10.66 2.65
CA LEU A 265 -13.44 -10.28 1.87
C LEU A 265 -14.74 -10.74 2.54
N LYS A 266 -14.79 -11.95 3.09
CA LYS A 266 -15.95 -12.44 3.87
C LYS A 266 -16.19 -11.62 5.15
N GLN A 267 -15.16 -10.97 5.67
CA GLN A 267 -15.24 -10.11 6.86
C GLN A 267 -15.56 -8.64 6.54
N GLY A 268 -15.80 -8.33 5.26
CA GLY A 268 -16.19 -6.99 4.82
C GLY A 268 -15.06 -6.13 4.27
N ALA A 269 -13.90 -6.71 3.95
CA ALA A 269 -12.87 -6.00 3.20
C ALA A 269 -13.38 -5.63 1.80
N ILE A 270 -12.87 -4.57 1.23
CA ILE A 270 -13.28 -4.02 -0.07
C ILE A 270 -12.74 -4.92 -1.18
N LEU A 271 -13.64 -5.48 -2.01
CA LEU A 271 -13.26 -6.23 -3.19
C LEU A 271 -12.56 -5.30 -4.18
N THR A 272 -11.38 -5.71 -4.63
CA THR A 272 -10.52 -4.90 -5.48
C THR A 272 -10.09 -5.71 -6.70
N LEU A 273 -10.60 -5.35 -7.86
CA LEU A 273 -10.29 -5.96 -9.14
C LEU A 273 -9.29 -5.11 -9.94
N SER A 274 -9.27 -3.80 -9.68
CA SER A 274 -8.43 -2.83 -10.36
C SER A 274 -8.01 -1.69 -9.43
N SER A 275 -7.14 -0.82 -9.91
CA SER A 275 -6.81 0.45 -9.24
C SER A 275 -8.00 1.38 -9.08
N GLN A 276 -8.97 1.30 -10.00
CA GLN A 276 -10.16 2.16 -9.99
C GLN A 276 -11.00 1.94 -8.72
N ASP A 277 -11.15 0.69 -8.26
CA ASP A 277 -11.89 0.39 -7.03
C ASP A 277 -11.30 1.13 -5.81
N ILE A 278 -9.98 1.30 -5.79
CA ILE A 278 -9.28 2.05 -4.74
C ILE A 278 -9.46 3.55 -4.94
N LEU A 279 -9.28 4.04 -6.18
CA LEU A 279 -9.40 5.47 -6.52
C LEU A 279 -10.80 6.00 -6.25
N ASP A 280 -11.84 5.28 -6.60
CA ASP A 280 -13.23 5.64 -6.35
C ASP A 280 -13.52 5.77 -4.85
N TYR A 281 -12.87 4.94 -4.05
CA TYR A 281 -13.02 4.95 -2.61
C TYR A 281 -12.29 6.13 -1.94
N ILE A 282 -11.05 6.42 -2.35
CA ILE A 282 -10.26 7.50 -1.76
C ILE A 282 -10.58 8.88 -2.35
N PHE A 283 -11.18 8.93 -3.55
CA PHE A 283 -11.59 10.17 -4.25
C PHE A 283 -13.08 10.15 -4.63
N PRO A 284 -14.02 9.98 -3.70
CA PRO A 284 -15.44 9.76 -4.02
C PRO A 284 -16.07 10.90 -4.81
N HIS A 285 -15.62 12.14 -4.63
CA HIS A 285 -16.14 13.30 -5.40
C HIS A 285 -15.75 13.24 -6.87
N LYS A 286 -14.56 12.73 -7.20
CA LYS A 286 -14.10 12.59 -8.59
C LYS A 286 -14.90 11.49 -9.31
N ALA A 287 -15.11 10.36 -8.63
CA ALA A 287 -15.92 9.26 -9.16
C ALA A 287 -17.39 9.65 -9.41
N ILE A 288 -18.01 10.44 -8.53
CA ILE A 288 -19.38 10.96 -8.71
C ILE A 288 -19.43 11.92 -9.90
N GLN A 289 -18.43 12.79 -10.05
CA GLN A 289 -18.38 13.77 -11.14
C GLN A 289 -18.19 13.09 -12.50
N GLU A 290 -17.35 12.09 -12.60
CA GLU A 290 -17.17 11.27 -13.81
C GLU A 290 -18.46 10.49 -14.16
N LYS A 291 -19.13 9.90 -13.16
CA LYS A 291 -20.40 9.21 -13.35
C LYS A 291 -21.53 10.14 -13.82
N LEU A 292 -21.63 11.35 -13.24
CA LEU A 292 -22.60 12.37 -13.67
C LEU A 292 -22.30 12.89 -15.08
N LEU A 293 -21.04 12.94 -15.50
CA LEU A 293 -20.67 13.33 -16.86
C LEU A 293 -21.01 12.23 -17.86
N LEU A 294 -20.88 10.97 -17.50
CA LEU A 294 -21.28 9.82 -18.32
C LEU A 294 -22.81 9.70 -18.44
N ASP A 295 -23.55 9.96 -17.36
CA ASP A 295 -25.04 9.97 -17.39
C ASP A 295 -25.64 11.15 -18.14
N ASN A 296 -24.89 12.26 -18.33
CA ASN A 296 -25.33 13.43 -19.11
C ASN A 296 -25.04 13.32 -20.61
N THR A 297 -24.36 12.29 -21.05
CA THR A 297 -24.32 11.95 -22.48
C THR A 297 -25.58 11.20 -22.85
N SER A 298 -26.71 11.95 -23.01
CA SER A 298 -27.92 11.47 -23.67
C SER A 298 -27.56 11.02 -25.08
N VAL A 299 -27.58 9.71 -25.28
CA VAL A 299 -27.34 9.07 -26.57
C VAL A 299 -28.45 9.47 -27.53
N SER A 300 -28.14 10.34 -28.46
CA SER A 300 -28.92 10.50 -29.68
C SER A 300 -28.68 9.29 -30.56
N PHE A 301 -29.72 8.52 -30.81
CA PHE A 301 -29.69 7.31 -31.64
C PHE A 301 -29.56 7.64 -33.12
N GLU A 302 -28.31 7.75 -33.58
CA GLU A 302 -27.91 7.43 -34.96
C GLU A 302 -26.48 6.90 -34.88
N SER A 303 -26.36 5.61 -34.56
CA SER A 303 -25.04 4.96 -34.40
C SER A 303 -24.48 4.57 -35.76
N GLU A 304 -23.31 5.08 -36.11
CA GLU A 304 -22.50 4.62 -37.24
C GLU A 304 -22.02 3.15 -37.03
N PRO A 305 -21.67 2.43 -38.12
CA PRO A 305 -21.28 1.00 -38.05
C PRO A 305 -20.17 0.69 -37.05
N GLU A 306 -19.21 1.59 -36.87
CA GLU A 306 -18.09 1.42 -35.89
C GLU A 306 -18.54 1.40 -34.42
N GLU A 307 -19.58 2.19 -34.08
CA GLU A 307 -20.17 2.15 -32.73
C GLU A 307 -20.91 0.84 -32.42
N ILE A 308 -21.53 0.22 -33.42
CA ILE A 308 -22.23 -1.06 -33.26
C ILE A 308 -21.20 -2.18 -33.07
N HIS A 309 -20.07 -2.13 -33.76
CA HIS A 309 -18.96 -3.09 -33.64
C HIS A 309 -18.40 -3.14 -32.21
N GLU A 310 -18.14 -1.98 -31.63
CA GLU A 310 -17.60 -1.86 -30.27
C GLU A 310 -18.65 -2.29 -29.22
N LYS A 311 -19.94 -1.93 -29.42
CA LYS A 311 -21.03 -2.36 -28.55
C LYS A 311 -21.22 -3.88 -28.56
N ILE A 312 -21.07 -4.54 -29.72
CA ILE A 312 -21.11 -6.01 -29.82
C ILE A 312 -19.99 -6.65 -29.01
N LEU A 313 -18.75 -6.20 -29.14
CA LEU A 313 -17.62 -6.73 -28.39
C LEU A 313 -17.78 -6.55 -26.88
N ASN A 314 -18.34 -5.42 -26.45
CA ASN A 314 -18.60 -5.14 -25.04
C ASN A 314 -19.73 -5.99 -24.41
N LEU A 315 -20.68 -6.44 -25.22
CA LEU A 315 -21.80 -7.28 -24.78
C LEU A 315 -21.45 -8.78 -24.79
N LEU A 316 -20.48 -9.18 -25.62
CA LEU A 316 -20.06 -10.58 -25.70
C LEU A 316 -19.13 -10.96 -24.54
N SER A 317 -19.31 -12.16 -24.05
CA SER A 317 -18.43 -12.80 -23.07
C SER A 317 -17.98 -14.18 -23.58
N PHE A 318 -17.20 -14.89 -22.78
CA PHE A 318 -16.84 -16.28 -23.06
C PHE A 318 -18.03 -17.25 -22.87
N THR A 319 -19.14 -16.77 -22.25
CA THR A 319 -20.39 -17.52 -22.18
C THR A 319 -21.19 -17.27 -23.46
N PRO A 320 -21.54 -18.30 -24.22
CA PRO A 320 -22.29 -18.15 -25.46
C PRO A 320 -23.69 -17.56 -25.24
N ILE A 321 -24.04 -16.54 -26.00
CA ILE A 321 -25.38 -15.93 -26.06
C ILE A 321 -25.97 -16.14 -27.45
N THR A 322 -27.30 -16.08 -27.58
CA THR A 322 -27.96 -16.21 -28.88
C THR A 322 -27.87 -14.91 -29.67
N ILE A 323 -27.83 -15.00 -31.00
CA ILE A 323 -27.82 -13.78 -31.86
C ILE A 323 -29.11 -12.98 -31.64
N ASP A 324 -30.22 -13.61 -31.34
CA ASP A 324 -31.49 -12.95 -31.05
C ASP A 324 -31.45 -12.13 -29.77
N GLU A 325 -30.83 -12.66 -28.70
CA GLU A 325 -30.59 -11.93 -27.46
C GLU A 325 -29.67 -10.71 -27.69
N LEU A 326 -28.61 -10.87 -28.49
CA LEU A 326 -27.69 -9.81 -28.84
C LEU A 326 -28.41 -8.69 -29.63
N VAL A 327 -29.21 -9.05 -30.65
CA VAL A 327 -30.02 -8.11 -31.46
C VAL A 327 -31.01 -7.38 -30.58
N SER A 328 -31.72 -8.07 -29.69
CA SER A 328 -32.66 -7.51 -28.74
C SER A 328 -32.03 -6.50 -27.80
N THR A 329 -30.85 -6.82 -27.26
CA THR A 329 -30.12 -5.97 -26.32
C THR A 329 -29.54 -4.71 -27.00
N LEU A 330 -29.08 -4.84 -28.25
CA LEU A 330 -28.56 -3.71 -29.04
C LEU A 330 -29.66 -2.79 -29.57
N GLY A 331 -30.89 -3.27 -29.67
CA GLY A 331 -32.00 -2.52 -30.24
C GLY A 331 -31.83 -2.20 -31.72
N VAL A 332 -31.03 -2.97 -32.46
CA VAL A 332 -30.73 -2.78 -33.88
C VAL A 332 -31.24 -3.99 -34.71
N SER A 333 -31.42 -3.80 -36.00
CA SER A 333 -31.90 -4.89 -36.85
C SER A 333 -30.84 -6.00 -37.05
N LEU A 334 -31.28 -7.25 -37.19
CA LEU A 334 -30.42 -8.38 -37.47
C LEU A 334 -29.53 -8.17 -38.71
N GLN A 335 -30.06 -7.45 -39.72
CA GLN A 335 -29.34 -7.15 -40.94
C GLN A 335 -28.09 -6.26 -40.70
N LYS A 336 -28.08 -5.43 -39.66
CA LYS A 336 -26.92 -4.61 -39.27
C LYS A 336 -25.93 -5.41 -38.41
N VAL A 337 -26.40 -6.38 -37.62
CA VAL A 337 -25.56 -7.16 -36.70
C VAL A 337 -24.81 -8.28 -37.44
N LEU A 338 -25.44 -8.98 -38.39
CA LEU A 338 -24.83 -10.13 -39.07
C LEU A 338 -23.52 -9.82 -39.81
N PRO A 339 -23.37 -8.72 -40.57
CA PRO A 339 -22.11 -8.37 -41.21
C PRO A 339 -20.97 -8.15 -40.20
N ILE A 340 -21.27 -7.45 -39.10
CA ILE A 340 -20.28 -7.18 -38.05
C ILE A 340 -19.84 -8.48 -37.33
N LEU A 341 -20.77 -9.38 -37.07
CA LEU A 341 -20.41 -10.70 -36.52
C LEU A 341 -19.54 -11.51 -37.50
N MET A 342 -19.74 -11.38 -38.81
CA MET A 342 -18.88 -12.03 -39.79
C MET A 342 -17.46 -11.43 -39.78
N GLU A 343 -17.35 -10.12 -39.68
CA GLU A 343 -16.08 -9.41 -39.59
C GLU A 343 -15.31 -9.80 -38.33
N LEU A 344 -15.95 -9.82 -37.18
CA LEU A 344 -15.38 -10.23 -35.89
C LEU A 344 -14.96 -11.72 -35.89
N GLU A 345 -15.67 -12.59 -36.61
CA GLU A 345 -15.31 -14.01 -36.78
C GLU A 345 -14.07 -14.15 -37.67
N ILE A 346 -13.95 -13.38 -38.76
CA ILE A 346 -12.77 -13.33 -39.64
C ILE A 346 -11.55 -12.81 -38.87
N GLU A 347 -11.76 -11.84 -37.97
CA GLU A 347 -10.70 -11.29 -37.12
C GLU A 347 -10.31 -12.24 -35.96
N ASN A 348 -10.93 -13.42 -35.83
CA ASN A 348 -10.74 -14.37 -34.75
C ASN A 348 -11.02 -13.80 -33.36
N LYS A 349 -11.92 -12.83 -33.26
CA LYS A 349 -12.36 -12.25 -31.97
C LYS A 349 -13.53 -13.01 -31.34
N ILE A 350 -14.38 -13.63 -32.20
CA ILE A 350 -15.55 -14.39 -31.78
C ILE A 350 -15.60 -15.77 -32.45
N VAL A 351 -16.38 -16.67 -31.87
CA VAL A 351 -16.73 -17.99 -32.47
C VAL A 351 -18.23 -18.13 -32.52
N ARG A 352 -18.73 -18.63 -33.65
CA ARG A 352 -20.13 -19.06 -33.79
C ARG A 352 -20.30 -20.52 -33.40
N LEU A 353 -21.31 -20.80 -32.61
CA LEU A 353 -21.62 -22.11 -32.08
C LEU A 353 -22.97 -22.56 -32.63
N SER A 354 -23.23 -23.88 -32.55
CA SER A 354 -24.51 -24.44 -32.93
C SER A 354 -25.67 -23.80 -32.16
N GLY A 355 -26.83 -23.60 -32.84
CA GLY A 355 -28.00 -22.92 -32.26
C GLY A 355 -27.95 -21.41 -32.32
N GLN A 356 -27.31 -20.82 -33.35
CA GLN A 356 -27.16 -19.35 -33.56
C GLN A 356 -26.59 -18.62 -32.32
N ARG A 357 -25.58 -19.18 -31.67
CA ARG A 357 -24.90 -18.60 -30.53
C ARG A 357 -23.53 -18.08 -30.90
N VAL A 358 -23.12 -17.02 -30.20
CA VAL A 358 -21.80 -16.38 -30.37
C VAL A 358 -21.16 -16.20 -29.01
N SER A 359 -19.82 -16.28 -28.96
CA SER A 359 -19.02 -15.96 -27.77
C SER A 359 -17.65 -15.40 -28.18
N LEU A 360 -16.98 -14.71 -27.27
CA LEU A 360 -15.56 -14.35 -27.46
C LEU A 360 -14.69 -15.60 -27.52
N ILE A 361 -13.60 -15.52 -28.27
CA ILE A 361 -12.54 -16.54 -28.31
C ILE A 361 -11.54 -16.25 -27.18
N ASN A 362 -11.22 -17.26 -26.38
CA ASN A 362 -10.07 -17.16 -25.46
C ASN A 362 -8.79 -17.11 -26.28
N GLY A 363 -8.09 -15.95 -26.24
CA GLY A 363 -6.77 -15.78 -26.80
C GLY A 363 -5.68 -16.44 -25.94
#